data_613ba33fc05069297f3a1b4e40047518
#
_entry.id   613ba33fc05069297f3a1b4e40047518
#
_cell.length_a   1.000
_cell.length_b   1.000
_cell.length_c   1.000
_cell.angle_alpha   90.00
_cell.angle_beta   90.00
_cell.angle_gamma   90.00
#
_symmetry.space_group_name_H-M   'P 1'
#
loop_
_entity.id
_entity.type
_entity.pdbx_description
1 polymer ?
#
loop_
_entity_poly.entity_id
_entity_poly.type
_entity_poly.pdbx_seq_one_letter_code
_entity_poly.pdbx_strand_id
1 'polypeptide(L)'
;MEYDFKSLFDYDFELLCCDLLSALLKKRIENFRRGKDLGIDLRYAGTSQGRIVVQCKHFANTPFSGLYRAVVKEYPKIKKLNPERYLLITSYPLTPGEKERLFDVLKPYCKSIDDILGGNEVNTLLREHPEVERVHYKLWLTSTAVLEKILHSEVYQQSEILQ
;
A
#
# COMPACT_ATOMS: atom_id res chain seq x y z
N MET A 1 15.62 3.34 4.28
CA MET A 1 15.56 3.00 2.84
C MET A 1 14.17 3.28 2.31
N GLU A 2 14.08 3.89 1.16
CA GLU A 2 12.80 4.17 0.52
C GLU A 2 12.63 3.33 -0.73
N TYR A 3 11.42 2.80 -0.92
CA TYR A 3 11.06 2.00 -2.08
C TYR A 3 10.15 2.78 -3.02
N ASP A 4 10.27 2.55 -4.31
CA ASP A 4 9.37 3.13 -5.32
C ASP A 4 8.21 2.20 -5.70
N PHE A 5 8.26 0.95 -5.28
CA PHE A 5 7.27 -0.10 -5.50
C PHE A 5 7.04 -0.49 -6.97
N LYS A 6 7.77 0.09 -7.91
CA LYS A 6 7.54 -0.12 -9.36
C LYS A 6 7.74 -1.57 -9.81
N SER A 7 8.64 -2.28 -9.14
CA SER A 7 8.97 -3.66 -9.48
C SER A 7 8.06 -4.70 -8.82
N LEU A 8 7.17 -4.28 -7.93
CA LEU A 8 6.19 -5.19 -7.32
C LEU A 8 5.02 -5.41 -8.27
N PHE A 9 4.54 -6.65 -8.33
CA PHE A 9 3.25 -6.95 -8.95
C PHE A 9 2.10 -6.50 -8.05
N ASP A 10 0.92 -6.34 -8.63
CA ASP A 10 -0.27 -5.91 -7.90
C ASP A 10 -0.54 -6.76 -6.66
N TYR A 11 -0.45 -8.08 -6.81
CA TYR A 11 -0.69 -9.02 -5.71
C TYR A 11 0.32 -8.86 -4.57
N ASP A 12 1.60 -8.66 -4.89
CA ASP A 12 2.64 -8.46 -3.88
C ASP A 12 2.43 -7.14 -3.12
N PHE A 13 2.00 -6.10 -3.82
CA PHE A 13 1.68 -4.82 -3.19
C PHE A 13 0.44 -4.92 -2.30
N GLU A 14 -0.59 -5.64 -2.74
CA GLU A 14 -1.78 -5.90 -1.93
C GLU A 14 -1.45 -6.63 -0.62
N LEU A 15 -0.60 -7.66 -0.69
CA LEU A 15 -0.15 -8.40 0.50
C LEU A 15 0.63 -7.49 1.45
N LEU A 16 1.51 -6.67 0.91
CA LEU A 16 2.27 -5.70 1.70
C LEU A 16 1.33 -4.73 2.43
N CYS A 17 0.36 -4.16 1.72
CA CYS A 17 -0.62 -3.25 2.30
C CYS A 17 -1.47 -3.92 3.38
N CYS A 18 -1.87 -5.18 3.16
CA CYS A 18 -2.62 -5.95 4.14
C CYS A 18 -1.85 -6.07 5.46
N ASP A 19 -0.58 -6.45 5.39
CA ASP A 19 0.26 -6.60 6.58
C ASP A 19 0.55 -5.27 7.27
N LEU A 20 0.84 -4.21 6.51
CA LEU A 20 1.09 -2.87 7.07
C LEU A 20 -0.15 -2.31 7.75
N LEU A 21 -1.31 -2.42 7.13
CA LEU A 21 -2.55 -1.90 7.71
C LEU A 21 -3.02 -2.74 8.89
N SER A 22 -2.79 -4.05 8.88
CA SER A 22 -3.05 -4.91 10.03
C SER A 22 -2.20 -4.48 11.23
N ALA A 23 -0.94 -4.16 11.00
CA ALA A 23 -0.03 -3.65 12.04
C ALA A 23 -0.47 -2.26 12.54
N LEU A 24 -0.80 -1.35 11.62
CA LEU A 24 -1.22 0.01 11.95
C LEU A 24 -2.52 0.03 12.75
N LEU A 25 -3.52 -0.70 12.29
CA LEU A 25 -4.85 -0.74 12.93
C LEU A 25 -4.92 -1.70 14.11
N LYS A 26 -3.88 -2.51 14.32
CA LYS A 26 -3.81 -3.59 15.32
C LYS A 26 -5.00 -4.54 15.21
N LYS A 27 -5.38 -4.85 13.97
CA LYS A 27 -6.52 -5.68 13.63
C LYS A 27 -6.20 -6.48 12.37
N ARG A 28 -6.76 -7.69 12.28
CA ARG A 28 -6.59 -8.52 11.11
C ARG A 28 -7.40 -7.97 9.94
N ILE A 29 -6.71 -7.69 8.83
CA ILE A 29 -7.34 -7.33 7.56
C ILE A 29 -7.39 -8.57 6.68
N GLU A 30 -8.58 -8.91 6.19
CA GLU A 30 -8.77 -10.04 5.31
C GLU A 30 -8.53 -9.64 3.86
N ASN A 31 -7.74 -10.44 3.15
CA ASN A 31 -7.52 -10.28 1.73
C ASN A 31 -8.56 -11.09 0.95
N PHE A 32 -9.30 -10.44 0.07
CA PHE A 32 -10.29 -11.08 -0.78
C PHE A 32 -9.72 -11.43 -2.14
N ARG A 33 -10.12 -12.60 -2.67
CA ARG A 33 -9.68 -13.06 -3.99
C ARG A 33 -10.11 -12.07 -5.08
N ARG A 34 -9.23 -11.88 -6.05
CA ARG A 34 -9.49 -11.07 -7.24
C ARG A 34 -10.77 -11.49 -7.96
N GLY A 35 -11.52 -10.52 -8.42
CA GLY A 35 -12.28 -10.62 -9.67
C GLY A 35 -13.77 -10.75 -9.56
N LYS A 36 -14.38 -10.90 -8.40
CA LYS A 36 -15.86 -10.99 -8.33
C LYS A 36 -16.53 -10.03 -7.36
N ASP A 37 -15.80 -9.37 -6.49
CA ASP A 37 -16.38 -8.59 -5.40
C ASP A 37 -16.16 -7.09 -5.57
N LEU A 38 -16.87 -6.49 -6.54
CA LEU A 38 -17.05 -5.04 -6.62
C LEU A 38 -15.75 -4.20 -6.53
N GLY A 39 -14.58 -4.80 -6.85
CA GLY A 39 -13.29 -4.09 -6.84
C GLY A 39 -12.71 -3.81 -5.47
N ILE A 40 -13.10 -4.55 -4.45
CA ILE A 40 -12.54 -4.44 -3.10
C ILE A 40 -11.41 -5.45 -2.94
N ASP A 41 -10.20 -4.92 -2.79
CA ASP A 41 -9.00 -5.73 -2.65
C ASP A 41 -8.78 -6.18 -1.20
N LEU A 42 -9.13 -5.31 -0.24
CA LEU A 42 -8.98 -5.58 1.18
C LEU A 42 -10.23 -5.15 1.94
N ARG A 43 -10.65 -5.97 2.89
CA ARG A 43 -11.81 -5.67 3.73
C ARG A 43 -11.58 -6.10 5.17
N TYR A 44 -11.94 -5.21 6.08
CA TYR A 44 -12.00 -5.52 7.49
C TYR A 44 -13.44 -5.38 7.99
N ALA A 45 -13.96 -6.44 8.59
CA ALA A 45 -15.28 -6.44 9.22
C ALA A 45 -15.10 -6.48 10.74
N GLY A 46 -15.09 -5.32 11.37
CA GLY A 46 -15.07 -5.21 12.82
C GLY A 46 -16.47 -5.32 13.40
N THR A 47 -16.64 -6.12 14.45
CA THR A 47 -17.94 -6.31 15.10
C THR A 47 -18.32 -5.20 16.07
N SER A 48 -17.35 -4.48 16.64
CA SER A 48 -17.58 -3.48 17.68
C SER A 48 -17.37 -2.03 17.23
N GLN A 49 -16.75 -1.78 16.09
CA GLN A 49 -16.38 -0.45 15.61
C GLN A 49 -16.83 -0.17 14.18
N GLY A 50 -17.82 -0.93 13.68
CA GLY A 50 -18.30 -0.76 12.33
C GLY A 50 -17.44 -1.43 11.26
N ARG A 51 -17.86 -1.27 10.02
CA ARG A 51 -17.19 -1.87 8.87
C ARG A 51 -16.18 -0.93 8.26
N ILE A 52 -14.91 -1.33 8.29
CA ILE A 52 -13.82 -0.64 7.62
C ILE A 52 -13.57 -1.34 6.28
N VAL A 53 -13.56 -0.58 5.20
CA VAL A 53 -13.21 -1.07 3.86
C VAL A 53 -11.91 -0.42 3.45
N VAL A 54 -10.97 -1.22 3.01
CA VAL A 54 -9.67 -0.76 2.52
C VAL A 54 -9.57 -1.12 1.04
N GLN A 55 -9.16 -0.18 0.23
CA GLN A 55 -8.85 -0.40 -1.17
C GLN A 55 -7.38 -0.11 -1.44
N CYS A 56 -6.71 -1.08 -2.07
CA CYS A 56 -5.33 -0.97 -2.49
C CYS A 56 -5.28 -0.68 -3.99
N LYS A 57 -4.51 0.33 -4.39
CA LYS A 57 -4.32 0.71 -5.79
C LYS A 57 -2.82 0.80 -6.09
N HIS A 58 -2.33 -0.16 -6.86
CA HIS A 58 -0.94 -0.15 -7.30
C HIS A 58 -0.79 0.66 -8.59
N PHE A 59 -0.36 1.91 -8.46
CA PHE A 59 -0.23 2.87 -9.57
C PHE A 59 1.16 3.51 -9.57
N ALA A 60 2.21 2.70 -9.54
CA ALA A 60 3.58 3.20 -9.47
C ALA A 60 4.06 3.84 -10.78
N ASN A 61 3.52 3.41 -11.93
CA ASN A 61 3.95 3.83 -13.26
C ASN A 61 2.90 4.63 -14.03
N THR A 62 1.81 5.01 -13.38
CA THR A 62 0.68 5.71 -14.00
C THR A 62 0.61 7.15 -13.48
N PRO A 63 0.26 8.14 -14.33
CA PRO A 63 0.06 9.51 -13.87
C PRO A 63 -1.10 9.62 -12.87
N PHE A 64 -1.09 10.66 -12.06
CA PHE A 64 -2.15 10.92 -11.08
C PHE A 64 -3.54 10.93 -11.72
N SER A 65 -3.68 11.45 -12.92
CA SER A 65 -4.96 11.46 -13.64
C SER A 65 -5.57 10.06 -13.80
N GLY A 66 -4.73 9.05 -13.99
CA GLY A 66 -5.17 7.65 -14.06
C GLY A 66 -5.69 7.15 -12.71
N LEU A 67 -4.96 7.41 -11.64
CA LEU A 67 -5.38 7.08 -10.28
C LEU A 67 -6.69 7.79 -9.92
N TYR A 68 -6.77 9.09 -10.19
CA TYR A 68 -7.96 9.89 -9.90
C TYR A 68 -9.20 9.32 -10.61
N ARG A 69 -9.09 9.00 -11.90
CA ARG A 69 -10.20 8.40 -12.66
C ARG A 69 -10.61 7.05 -12.10
N ALA A 70 -9.65 6.23 -11.68
CA ALA A 70 -9.92 4.93 -11.08
C ALA A 70 -10.72 5.09 -9.78
N VAL A 71 -10.35 6.07 -8.94
CA VAL A 71 -11.04 6.36 -7.68
C VAL A 71 -12.45 6.87 -7.93
N VAL A 72 -12.63 7.80 -8.86
CA VAL A 72 -13.96 8.31 -9.26
C VAL A 72 -14.85 7.18 -9.74
N LYS A 73 -14.30 6.24 -10.52
CA LYS A 73 -15.03 5.07 -11.02
C LYS A 73 -15.47 4.13 -9.89
N GLU A 74 -14.69 4.04 -8.82
CA GLU A 74 -15.01 3.20 -7.66
C GLU A 74 -16.07 3.81 -6.74
N TYR A 75 -16.28 5.11 -6.79
CA TYR A 75 -17.17 5.81 -5.86
C TYR A 75 -18.59 5.23 -5.79
N PRO A 76 -19.28 4.90 -6.92
CA PRO A 76 -20.60 4.30 -6.84
C PRO A 76 -20.63 2.97 -6.07
N LYS A 77 -19.57 2.18 -6.19
CA LYS A 77 -19.44 0.92 -5.46
C LYS A 77 -19.24 1.16 -3.96
N ILE A 78 -18.43 2.15 -3.60
CA ILE A 78 -18.21 2.56 -2.22
C ILE A 78 -19.53 3.03 -1.59
N LYS A 79 -20.26 3.86 -2.30
CA LYS A 79 -21.57 4.36 -1.87
C LYS A 79 -22.55 3.21 -1.63
N LYS A 80 -22.58 2.23 -2.53
CA LYS A 80 -23.42 1.04 -2.39
C LYS A 80 -23.06 0.20 -1.17
N LEU A 81 -21.77 0.05 -0.89
CA LEU A 81 -21.28 -0.67 0.28
C LEU A 81 -21.55 0.07 1.58
N ASN A 82 -21.58 1.39 1.52
CA ASN A 82 -21.80 2.28 2.65
C ASN A 82 -20.96 1.91 3.90
N PRO A 83 -19.62 1.88 3.78
CA PRO A 83 -18.78 1.55 4.92
C PRO A 83 -18.79 2.70 5.94
N GLU A 84 -18.52 2.37 7.20
CA GLU A 84 -18.36 3.40 8.23
C GLU A 84 -17.04 4.15 8.07
N ARG A 85 -16.01 3.49 7.56
CA ARG A 85 -14.73 4.08 7.27
C ARG A 85 -14.13 3.46 6.00
N TYR A 86 -13.62 4.28 5.12
CA TYR A 86 -12.94 3.85 3.90
C TYR A 86 -11.51 4.37 3.90
N LEU A 87 -10.56 3.46 3.64
CA LEU A 87 -9.15 3.76 3.53
C LEU A 87 -8.69 3.46 2.09
N LEU A 88 -7.99 4.41 1.50
CA LEU A 88 -7.32 4.23 0.22
C LEU A 88 -5.81 4.16 0.46
N ILE A 89 -5.17 3.10 -0.01
CA ILE A 89 -3.71 2.97 0.03
C ILE A 89 -3.19 2.73 -1.38
N THR A 90 -2.18 3.48 -1.78
CA THR A 90 -1.63 3.41 -3.13
C THR A 90 -0.11 3.50 -3.11
N SER A 91 0.52 2.87 -4.09
CA SER A 91 1.96 3.02 -4.34
C SER A 91 2.33 4.38 -4.95
N TYR A 92 1.35 5.12 -5.48
CA TYR A 92 1.59 6.44 -6.06
C TYR A 92 2.07 7.43 -4.98
N PRO A 93 3.16 8.18 -5.21
CA PRO A 93 3.66 9.15 -4.23
C PRO A 93 2.82 10.43 -4.27
N LEU A 94 1.72 10.44 -3.53
CA LEU A 94 0.75 11.54 -3.52
C LEU A 94 1.33 12.82 -2.92
N THR A 95 1.12 13.94 -3.61
CA THR A 95 1.34 15.28 -3.03
C THR A 95 0.16 15.63 -2.11
N PRO A 96 0.33 16.63 -1.20
CA PRO A 96 -0.78 17.09 -0.36
C PRO A 96 -2.01 17.52 -1.16
N GLY A 97 -1.82 18.26 -2.25
CA GLY A 97 -2.93 18.69 -3.11
C GLY A 97 -3.64 17.54 -3.80
N GLU A 98 -2.89 16.52 -4.23
CA GLU A 98 -3.47 15.31 -4.81
C GLU A 98 -4.28 14.52 -3.80
N LYS A 99 -3.79 14.41 -2.55
CA LYS A 99 -4.55 13.80 -1.46
C LYS A 99 -5.88 14.53 -1.20
N GLU A 100 -5.86 15.84 -1.18
CA GLU A 100 -7.07 16.65 -1.00
C GLU A 100 -8.08 16.39 -2.12
N ARG A 101 -7.63 16.29 -3.36
CA ARG A 101 -8.50 15.98 -4.50
C ARG A 101 -9.16 14.62 -4.36
N LEU A 102 -8.43 13.62 -3.92
CA LEU A 102 -8.98 12.28 -3.66
C LEU A 102 -9.94 12.30 -2.47
N PHE A 103 -9.59 13.03 -1.42
CA PHE A 103 -10.46 13.18 -0.25
C PHE A 103 -11.81 13.81 -0.62
N ASP A 104 -11.80 14.83 -1.47
CA ASP A 104 -13.03 15.48 -1.92
C ASP A 104 -13.97 14.50 -2.64
N VAL A 105 -13.42 13.53 -3.36
CA VAL A 105 -14.23 12.48 -4.01
C VAL A 105 -14.75 11.47 -2.99
N LEU A 106 -13.92 11.08 -2.01
CA LEU A 106 -14.17 9.94 -1.13
C LEU A 106 -14.92 10.28 0.16
N LYS A 107 -15.01 11.56 0.52
CA LYS A 107 -15.85 11.96 1.65
C LYS A 107 -17.33 11.73 1.30
N PRO A 108 -18.21 11.32 2.23
CA PRO A 108 -17.96 11.24 3.67
C PRO A 108 -17.36 9.91 4.16
N TYR A 109 -17.00 8.98 3.29
CA TYR A 109 -16.53 7.64 3.67
C TYR A 109 -15.11 7.67 4.22
N CYS A 110 -14.19 8.45 3.63
CA CYS A 110 -12.94 8.81 4.27
C CYS A 110 -13.24 9.83 5.38
N LYS A 111 -12.89 9.52 6.61
CA LYS A 111 -13.20 10.37 7.76
C LYS A 111 -12.18 11.49 7.95
N SER A 112 -10.99 11.30 7.42
CA SER A 112 -9.88 12.25 7.49
C SER A 112 -9.00 12.08 6.27
N ILE A 113 -8.19 13.08 5.95
CA ILE A 113 -7.20 12.99 4.87
C ILE A 113 -6.14 11.92 5.17
N ASP A 114 -5.97 11.55 6.43
CA ASP A 114 -5.07 10.48 6.86
C ASP A 114 -5.56 9.09 6.46
N ASP A 115 -6.80 8.97 6.03
CA ASP A 115 -7.35 7.74 5.46
C ASP A 115 -6.90 7.50 4.02
N ILE A 116 -6.16 8.45 3.44
CA ILE A 116 -5.56 8.35 2.11
C ILE A 116 -4.05 8.25 2.27
N LEU A 117 -3.51 7.08 1.93
CA LEU A 117 -2.10 6.74 2.12
C LEU A 117 -1.43 6.57 0.76
N GLY A 118 -0.47 7.42 0.45
CA GLY A 118 0.34 7.32 -0.76
C GLY A 118 1.63 6.55 -0.53
N GLY A 119 2.47 6.48 -1.56
CA GLY A 119 3.74 5.77 -1.50
C GLY A 119 4.67 6.27 -0.39
N ASN A 120 4.63 7.55 -0.09
CA ASN A 120 5.43 8.14 1.00
C ASN A 120 4.98 7.60 2.36
N GLU A 121 3.68 7.50 2.58
CA GLU A 121 3.11 6.96 3.82
C GLU A 121 3.37 5.46 3.94
N VAL A 122 3.35 4.72 2.82
CA VAL A 122 3.71 3.29 2.81
C VAL A 122 5.17 3.13 3.26
N ASN A 123 6.08 3.94 2.75
CA ASN A 123 7.49 3.94 3.20
C ASN A 123 7.63 4.27 4.69
N THR A 124 6.85 5.23 5.18
CA THR A 124 6.85 5.57 6.60
C THR A 124 6.39 4.39 7.45
N LEU A 125 5.32 3.72 7.05
CA LEU A 125 4.82 2.52 7.74
C LEU A 125 5.86 1.40 7.74
N LEU A 126 6.58 1.22 6.64
CA LEU A 126 7.66 0.22 6.57
C LEU A 126 8.78 0.52 7.56
N ARG A 127 9.15 1.79 7.73
CA ARG A 127 10.13 2.18 8.74
C ARG A 127 9.65 1.93 10.17
N GLU A 128 8.37 2.13 10.41
CA GLU A 128 7.75 1.92 11.73
C GLU A 128 7.49 0.44 12.03
N HIS A 129 7.40 -0.41 10.99
CA HIS A 129 7.10 -1.84 11.10
C HIS A 129 8.15 -2.68 10.37
N PRO A 130 9.41 -2.73 10.88
CA PRO A 130 10.49 -3.48 10.23
C PRO A 130 10.22 -4.98 10.13
N GLU A 131 9.38 -5.53 10.99
CA GLU A 131 8.93 -6.92 10.92
C GLU A 131 8.16 -7.22 9.64
N VAL A 132 7.36 -6.26 9.14
CA VAL A 132 6.62 -6.40 7.89
C VAL A 132 7.58 -6.34 6.69
N GLU A 133 8.50 -5.38 6.68
CA GLU A 133 9.52 -5.27 5.64
C GLU A 133 10.29 -6.57 5.47
N ARG A 134 10.65 -7.19 6.58
CA ARG A 134 11.46 -8.41 6.62
C ARG A 134 10.79 -9.59 5.93
N VAL A 135 9.46 -9.72 6.08
CA VAL A 135 8.67 -10.81 5.49
C VAL A 135 8.49 -10.62 3.98
N HIS A 136 8.48 -9.39 3.50
CA HIS A 136 8.25 -9.06 2.10
C HIS A 136 9.56 -8.97 1.33
N TYR A 137 10.22 -10.11 1.14
CA TYR A 137 11.56 -10.19 0.53
C TYR A 137 11.62 -9.63 -0.90
N LYS A 138 10.54 -9.72 -1.68
CA LYS A 138 10.51 -9.18 -3.04
C LYS A 138 10.71 -7.67 -3.06
N LEU A 139 10.24 -6.99 -2.02
CA LEU A 139 10.39 -5.55 -1.86
C LEU A 139 11.86 -5.13 -1.85
N TRP A 140 12.69 -5.79 -1.01
CA TRP A 140 14.09 -5.43 -0.89
C TRP A 140 14.99 -6.13 -1.90
N LEU A 141 14.64 -7.32 -2.41
CA LEU A 141 15.39 -8.00 -3.47
C LEU A 141 15.34 -7.23 -4.80
N THR A 142 14.26 -6.53 -5.07
CA THR A 142 14.10 -5.73 -6.29
C THR A 142 14.67 -4.31 -6.14
N SER A 143 15.09 -3.92 -4.95
CA SER A 143 15.72 -2.62 -4.71
C SER A 143 17.18 -2.64 -5.18
N THR A 144 17.55 -1.74 -6.09
CA THR A 144 18.93 -1.60 -6.57
C THR A 144 19.91 -1.35 -5.43
N ALA A 145 19.52 -0.50 -4.47
CA ALA A 145 20.37 -0.19 -3.31
C ALA A 145 20.67 -1.42 -2.45
N VAL A 146 19.69 -2.31 -2.27
CA VAL A 146 19.87 -3.55 -1.52
C VAL A 146 20.78 -4.52 -2.29
N LEU A 147 20.52 -4.68 -3.60
CA LEU A 147 21.34 -5.56 -4.44
C LEU A 147 22.79 -5.10 -4.48
N GLU A 148 23.05 -3.81 -4.57
CA GLU A 148 24.40 -3.24 -4.51
C GLU A 148 25.08 -3.57 -3.19
N LYS A 149 24.38 -3.46 -2.07
CA LYS A 149 24.94 -3.81 -0.74
C LYS A 149 25.27 -5.29 -0.64
N ILE A 150 24.41 -6.16 -1.13
CA ILE A 150 24.63 -7.62 -1.12
C ILE A 150 25.87 -7.95 -1.96
N LEU A 151 25.94 -7.45 -3.19
CA LEU A 151 27.05 -7.69 -4.10
C LEU A 151 28.37 -7.15 -3.53
N HIS A 152 28.35 -5.97 -2.94
CA HIS A 152 29.54 -5.38 -2.32
C HIS A 152 30.04 -6.22 -1.14
N SER A 153 29.12 -6.69 -0.31
CA SER A 153 29.45 -7.58 0.82
C SER A 153 30.08 -8.89 0.36
N GLU A 154 29.54 -9.52 -0.69
CA GLU A 154 30.10 -10.75 -1.25
C GLU A 154 31.49 -10.55 -1.83
N VAL A 155 31.70 -9.49 -2.58
CA VAL A 155 33.02 -9.16 -3.15
C VAL A 155 34.06 -8.93 -2.03
N TYR A 156 33.64 -8.23 -0.97
CA TYR A 156 34.54 -7.99 0.18
C TYR A 156 34.93 -9.31 0.87
N GLN A 157 33.98 -10.18 1.12
CA GLN A 157 34.23 -11.49 1.73
C GLN A 157 35.18 -12.35 0.87
N GLN A 158 34.95 -12.36 -0.44
CA GLN A 158 35.83 -13.10 -1.36
C GLN A 158 37.27 -12.55 -1.35
N SER A 159 37.43 -11.25 -1.28
CA SER A 159 38.74 -10.61 -1.24
C SER A 159 39.48 -10.92 0.05
N GLU A 160 38.79 -11.04 1.19
CA GLU A 160 39.41 -11.47 2.47
C GLU A 160 39.87 -12.92 2.44
N ILE A 161 39.13 -13.81 1.79
CA ILE A 161 39.48 -15.22 1.67
C ILE A 161 40.73 -15.41 0.81
N LEU A 162 40.95 -14.55 -0.18
CA LEU A 162 42.13 -14.64 -1.08
C LEU A 162 43.40 -14.01 -0.50
N GLN A 163 43.34 -13.35 0.62
CA GLN A 163 44.49 -12.85 1.36
C GLN A 163 45.01 -13.90 2.34
#